data_9cc411c87e45a735e0321a6dea7aaf7c
#
_entry.id   9cc411c87e45a735e0321a6dea7aaf7c
#
_cell.length_a   1.000
_cell.length_b   1.000
_cell.length_c   1.000
_cell.angle_alpha   90.00
_cell.angle_beta   90.00
_cell.angle_gamma   90.00
#
_symmetry.space_group_name_H-M   'P 1'
#
loop_
_entity.id
_entity.type
_entity.pdbx_description
1 polymer ?
#
loop_
_entity_poly.entity_id
_entity_poly.type
_entity_poly.pdbx_seq_one_letter_code
_entity_poly.pdbx_strand_id
1 'polypeptide(L)'
;VIRRTSSLRARLVRFAGAAAALAAFAGAFAPAAHAQQTAICYNCPPEWADWASELKAIQDKTGIHVPSDNKNSGQAIAQLIAEQKSPVADVVYLGVSSAFQAKDKGVIQPYKPAHWDDIPAGLKDPQGYWFAIHSGTLGFFVNKDALEGKPVPRSWADLLKPEYKGMVGYLDPSSAFVGYAGAVAVNQALGGSFDNFKPALDWFAKLKANQPIVPKQTAYARVLSGEIPILLDYDFDAYRAKYKDHANVEFVIPAEGTISVPYVMSLVKGAPHEANGKKVLDFVLSDEGQKIWANAYLRPVRANAMTKEAAAKFLPASDYARAKPVDFAKMADKQQAFGEQYLKVMH
;
A
#
# COMPACT_ATOMS: atom_id res chain seq x y z
N VAL A 1 -8.80 -63.51 -71.38
CA VAL A 1 -8.89 -64.99 -71.27
C VAL A 1 -8.21 -65.41 -69.97
N ILE A 2 -9.03 -65.88 -69.00
CA ILE A 2 -8.85 -67.01 -68.09
C ILE A 2 -7.81 -66.88 -66.93
N ARG A 3 -8.37 -66.66 -65.70
CA ARG A 3 -8.22 -67.46 -64.48
C ARG A 3 -6.82 -67.76 -63.90
N ARG A 4 -6.64 -67.43 -62.62
CA ARG A 4 -6.85 -68.27 -61.40
C ARG A 4 -6.45 -67.51 -60.15
N THR A 5 -7.35 -67.25 -59.31
CA THR A 5 -7.62 -67.59 -57.93
C THR A 5 -6.57 -68.45 -57.22
N SER A 6 -6.07 -68.07 -56.09
CA SER A 6 -6.35 -68.66 -54.77
C SER A 6 -5.25 -68.44 -53.75
N SER A 7 -5.73 -68.16 -52.54
CA SER A 7 -5.15 -68.50 -51.25
C SER A 7 -3.94 -67.76 -50.71
N LEU A 8 -4.28 -66.71 -50.00
CA LEU A 8 -3.48 -66.22 -48.86
C LEU A 8 -4.40 -65.75 -47.73
N ARG A 9 -5.19 -66.72 -47.23
CA ARG A 9 -5.87 -66.57 -45.93
C ARG A 9 -5.31 -67.61 -45.02
N ALA A 10 -4.32 -67.34 -44.19
CA ALA A 10 -3.94 -68.04 -42.98
C ALA A 10 -2.53 -67.63 -42.50
N ARG A 11 -2.27 -66.39 -42.07
CA ARG A 11 -1.10 -66.07 -41.25
C ARG A 11 -1.19 -64.64 -40.66
N LEU A 12 -2.36 -64.22 -40.18
CA LEU A 12 -2.56 -62.92 -39.56
C LEU A 12 -3.40 -63.00 -38.29
N VAL A 13 -3.16 -64.00 -37.44
CA VAL A 13 -3.83 -64.16 -36.14
C VAL A 13 -2.81 -64.64 -35.09
N ARG A 14 -1.69 -64.02 -34.91
CA ARG A 14 -0.81 -64.31 -33.75
C ARG A 14 0.12 -63.12 -33.33
N PHE A 15 -0.18 -61.83 -33.66
CA PHE A 15 0.59 -60.72 -33.17
C PHE A 15 -0.26 -59.59 -32.60
N ALA A 16 -1.52 -59.85 -32.24
CA ALA A 16 -2.40 -58.85 -31.64
C ALA A 16 -2.50 -58.92 -30.11
N GLY A 17 -1.72 -59.75 -29.44
CA GLY A 17 -1.85 -59.99 -28.01
C GLY A 17 -0.78 -59.37 -27.09
N ALA A 18 0.25 -58.73 -27.64
CA ALA A 18 1.35 -58.18 -26.83
C ALA A 18 1.46 -56.67 -26.77
N ALA A 19 0.63 -55.92 -27.51
CA ALA A 19 0.67 -54.45 -27.53
C ALA A 19 -0.37 -53.78 -26.60
N ALA A 20 -1.30 -54.56 -26.03
CA ALA A 20 -2.36 -54.01 -25.16
C ALA A 20 -2.01 -53.96 -23.65
N ALA A 21 -0.90 -54.55 -23.22
CA ALA A 21 -0.50 -54.62 -21.81
C ALA A 21 0.52 -53.54 -21.39
N LEU A 22 1.08 -52.77 -22.33
CA LEU A 22 2.04 -51.67 -22.04
C LEU A 22 1.43 -50.27 -22.05
N ALA A 23 0.15 -50.14 -22.44
CA ALA A 23 -0.53 -48.83 -22.43
C ALA A 23 -1.24 -48.49 -21.10
N ALA A 24 -1.32 -49.44 -20.15
CA ALA A 24 -2.04 -49.25 -18.89
C ALA A 24 -1.18 -48.75 -17.71
N PHE A 25 0.14 -48.59 -17.88
CA PHE A 25 1.03 -48.13 -16.81
C PHE A 25 1.65 -46.74 -17.03
N ALA A 26 1.36 -46.08 -18.14
CA ALA A 26 1.84 -44.70 -18.41
C ALA A 26 0.87 -43.57 -17.97
N GLY A 27 -0.24 -43.93 -17.31
CA GLY A 27 -1.30 -42.98 -16.91
C GLY A 27 -1.23 -42.44 -15.48
N ALA A 28 -0.18 -42.72 -14.67
CA ALA A 28 -0.24 -42.46 -13.23
C ALA A 28 0.79 -41.47 -12.69
N PHE A 29 1.52 -40.75 -13.53
CA PHE A 29 2.42 -39.68 -13.10
C PHE A 29 2.29 -38.42 -14.00
N ALA A 30 1.06 -37.94 -14.20
CA ALA A 30 0.93 -36.52 -14.48
C ALA A 30 1.26 -35.79 -13.14
N PRO A 31 2.32 -34.99 -13.05
CA PRO A 31 2.46 -34.13 -11.87
C PRO A 31 1.16 -33.34 -11.77
N ALA A 32 0.46 -33.47 -10.65
CA ALA A 32 -0.64 -32.59 -10.36
C ALA A 32 -0.08 -31.19 -10.52
N ALA A 33 -0.47 -30.49 -11.57
CA ALA A 33 -0.21 -29.08 -11.71
C ALA A 33 -0.87 -28.46 -10.48
N HIS A 34 -0.10 -28.19 -9.41
CA HIS A 34 -0.59 -27.42 -8.28
C HIS A 34 -0.99 -26.08 -8.89
N ALA A 35 -2.29 -25.85 -9.02
CA ALA A 35 -2.79 -24.53 -9.38
C ALA A 35 -2.12 -23.55 -8.43
N GLN A 36 -1.41 -22.56 -8.98
CA GLN A 36 -0.71 -21.55 -8.19
C GLN A 36 -1.71 -20.94 -7.22
N GLN A 37 -1.45 -21.03 -5.91
CA GLN A 37 -2.30 -20.41 -4.93
C GLN A 37 -2.21 -18.89 -5.11
N THR A 38 -3.35 -18.22 -5.17
CA THR A 38 -3.41 -16.77 -5.42
C THR A 38 -4.24 -16.10 -4.35
N ALA A 39 -3.88 -14.88 -3.98
CA ALA A 39 -4.73 -13.95 -3.27
C ALA A 39 -4.62 -12.56 -3.94
N ILE A 40 -5.72 -11.88 -4.11
CA ILE A 40 -5.74 -10.53 -4.71
C ILE A 40 -5.72 -9.50 -3.61
N CYS A 41 -4.67 -8.65 -3.60
CA CYS A 41 -4.57 -7.50 -2.72
C CYS A 41 -4.87 -6.22 -3.50
N TYR A 42 -5.86 -5.44 -3.07
CA TYR A 42 -6.05 -4.10 -3.60
C TYR A 42 -5.20 -3.08 -2.86
N ASN A 43 -4.56 -2.19 -3.62
CA ASN A 43 -3.68 -1.13 -3.13
C ASN A 43 -2.39 -1.65 -2.46
N CYS A 44 -1.76 -2.69 -3.02
CA CYS A 44 -0.44 -3.17 -2.60
C CYS A 44 0.63 -2.83 -3.66
N PRO A 45 0.95 -1.53 -3.89
CA PRO A 45 1.86 -1.12 -4.96
C PRO A 45 3.31 -1.39 -4.60
N PRO A 46 4.11 -2.04 -5.47
CA PRO A 46 5.47 -2.48 -5.16
C PRO A 46 6.42 -1.38 -4.72
N GLU A 47 6.26 -0.17 -5.26
CA GLU A 47 7.15 0.97 -4.98
C GLU A 47 6.81 1.68 -3.66
N TRP A 48 5.59 1.51 -3.17
CA TRP A 48 5.13 2.11 -1.93
C TRP A 48 5.42 1.21 -0.74
N ALA A 49 6.01 1.76 0.33
CA ALA A 49 6.25 1.04 1.58
C ALA A 49 7.00 -0.30 1.41
N ASP A 50 7.79 -0.45 0.33
CA ASP A 50 8.49 -1.69 -0.03
C ASP A 50 7.58 -2.94 -0.14
N TRP A 51 6.35 -2.77 -0.61
CA TRP A 51 5.46 -3.90 -0.88
C TRP A 51 6.09 -4.95 -1.80
N ALA A 52 7.03 -4.57 -2.68
CA ALA A 52 7.76 -5.53 -3.52
C ALA A 52 8.44 -6.62 -2.69
N SER A 53 9.13 -6.26 -1.60
CA SER A 53 9.80 -7.21 -0.71
C SER A 53 8.77 -8.05 0.06
N GLU A 54 7.67 -7.45 0.52
CA GLU A 54 6.62 -8.15 1.25
C GLU A 54 5.89 -9.17 0.38
N LEU A 55 5.48 -8.78 -0.84
CA LEU A 55 4.80 -9.66 -1.80
C LEU A 55 5.70 -10.85 -2.19
N LYS A 56 7.00 -10.60 -2.39
CA LYS A 56 7.97 -11.65 -2.64
C LYS A 56 8.08 -12.63 -1.47
N ALA A 57 8.18 -12.13 -0.25
CA ALA A 57 8.29 -12.96 0.94
C ALA A 57 7.03 -13.79 1.19
N ILE A 58 5.83 -13.21 0.97
CA ILE A 58 4.57 -13.95 1.01
C ILE A 58 4.63 -15.16 0.06
N GLN A 59 5.03 -14.93 -1.19
CA GLN A 59 5.12 -16.00 -2.18
C GLN A 59 6.16 -17.06 -1.79
N ASP A 60 7.35 -16.65 -1.36
CA ASP A 60 8.45 -17.56 -1.02
C ASP A 60 8.10 -18.45 0.20
N LYS A 61 7.36 -17.92 1.17
CA LYS A 61 7.06 -18.61 2.44
C LYS A 61 5.72 -19.35 2.44
N THR A 62 4.74 -18.84 1.75
CA THR A 62 3.37 -19.40 1.77
C THR A 62 2.98 -20.12 0.48
N GLY A 63 3.74 -19.92 -0.60
CA GLY A 63 3.40 -20.39 -1.95
C GLY A 63 2.26 -19.59 -2.59
N ILE A 64 1.78 -18.51 -1.93
CA ILE A 64 0.68 -17.69 -2.43
C ILE A 64 1.24 -16.56 -3.29
N HIS A 65 0.85 -16.53 -4.56
CA HIS A 65 1.12 -15.40 -5.44
C HIS A 65 0.12 -14.28 -5.19
N VAL A 66 0.64 -13.09 -4.88
CA VAL A 66 -0.16 -11.88 -4.73
C VAL A 66 0.26 -10.91 -5.83
N PRO A 67 -0.56 -10.69 -6.87
CA PRO A 67 -0.26 -9.73 -7.92
C PRO A 67 -0.16 -8.31 -7.36
N SER A 68 0.77 -7.52 -7.91
CA SER A 68 0.91 -6.10 -7.55
C SER A 68 -0.30 -5.30 -8.03
N ASP A 69 -0.68 -4.28 -7.25
CA ASP A 69 -1.81 -3.41 -7.57
C ASP A 69 -1.51 -1.96 -7.19
N ASN A 70 -1.55 -1.05 -8.18
CA ASN A 70 -1.20 0.36 -8.05
C ASN A 70 -2.46 1.23 -7.92
N LYS A 71 -3.23 1.05 -6.86
CA LYS A 71 -4.33 1.92 -6.48
C LYS A 71 -3.92 2.87 -5.34
N ASN A 72 -4.73 3.87 -5.09
CA ASN A 72 -4.77 4.55 -3.80
C ASN A 72 -5.96 4.06 -2.96
N SER A 73 -6.04 4.46 -1.69
CA SER A 73 -7.10 3.98 -0.78
C SER A 73 -8.51 4.30 -1.27
N GLY A 74 -8.74 5.49 -1.84
CA GLY A 74 -10.04 5.87 -2.38
C GLY A 74 -10.44 5.05 -3.61
N GLN A 75 -9.50 4.81 -4.52
CA GLN A 75 -9.72 3.95 -5.69
C GLN A 75 -10.02 2.51 -5.27
N ALA A 76 -9.31 1.98 -4.28
CA ALA A 76 -9.53 0.64 -3.75
C ALA A 76 -10.95 0.51 -3.16
N ILE A 77 -11.39 1.47 -2.34
CA ILE A 77 -12.76 1.47 -1.77
C ILE A 77 -13.81 1.57 -2.86
N ALA A 78 -13.64 2.48 -3.82
CA ALA A 78 -14.60 2.63 -4.92
C ALA A 78 -14.77 1.33 -5.71
N GLN A 79 -13.67 0.62 -5.97
CA GLN A 79 -13.69 -0.65 -6.67
C GLN A 79 -14.34 -1.76 -5.82
N LEU A 80 -14.00 -1.87 -4.52
CA LEU A 80 -14.64 -2.83 -3.61
C LEU A 80 -16.17 -2.64 -3.55
N ILE A 81 -16.64 -1.39 -3.55
CA ILE A 81 -18.08 -1.07 -3.58
C ILE A 81 -18.70 -1.52 -4.92
N ALA A 82 -18.06 -1.23 -6.03
CA ALA A 82 -18.55 -1.62 -7.36
C ALA A 82 -18.62 -3.15 -7.52
N GLU A 83 -17.70 -3.89 -6.90
CA GLU A 83 -17.59 -5.35 -6.96
C GLU A 83 -18.30 -6.07 -5.79
N GLN A 84 -19.06 -5.37 -4.94
CA GLN A 84 -19.64 -5.93 -3.70
C GLN A 84 -20.52 -7.17 -3.94
N LYS A 85 -21.15 -7.29 -5.11
CA LYS A 85 -22.00 -8.45 -5.47
C LYS A 85 -21.19 -9.64 -6.00
N SER A 86 -19.97 -9.40 -6.47
CA SER A 86 -19.04 -10.40 -7.01
C SER A 86 -17.60 -9.94 -6.71
N PRO A 87 -17.15 -10.08 -5.45
CA PRO A 87 -15.84 -9.61 -5.04
C PRO A 87 -14.71 -10.27 -5.83
N VAL A 88 -13.68 -9.48 -6.13
CA VAL A 88 -12.46 -9.92 -6.83
C VAL A 88 -11.28 -9.93 -5.88
N ALA A 89 -11.18 -8.95 -5.01
CA ALA A 89 -10.10 -8.87 -4.03
C ALA A 89 -10.34 -9.80 -2.84
N ASP A 90 -9.25 -10.31 -2.26
CA ASP A 90 -9.25 -11.11 -1.03
C ASP A 90 -8.89 -10.26 0.18
N VAL A 91 -7.93 -9.37 0.01
CA VAL A 91 -7.46 -8.45 1.06
C VAL A 91 -7.30 -7.05 0.49
N VAL A 92 -7.30 -6.05 1.37
CA VAL A 92 -7.08 -4.66 0.97
C VAL A 92 -6.17 -3.95 1.98
N TYR A 93 -5.26 -3.13 1.45
CA TYR A 93 -4.37 -2.26 2.20
C TYR A 93 -4.85 -0.81 2.11
N LEU A 94 -5.07 -0.16 3.24
CA LEU A 94 -5.71 1.15 3.32
C LEU A 94 -5.01 2.04 4.35
N GLY A 95 -5.08 3.36 4.13
CA GLY A 95 -4.90 4.30 5.22
C GLY A 95 -6.03 4.16 6.23
N VAL A 96 -5.76 4.40 7.51
CA VAL A 96 -6.69 4.11 8.60
C VAL A 96 -8.08 4.71 8.44
N SER A 97 -8.21 5.98 8.02
CA SER A 97 -9.54 6.60 7.83
C SER A 97 -10.36 5.91 6.74
N SER A 98 -9.68 5.41 5.71
CA SER A 98 -10.32 4.66 4.63
C SER A 98 -10.84 3.29 5.09
N ALA A 99 -10.22 2.69 6.10
CA ALA A 99 -10.72 1.43 6.66
C ALA A 99 -12.04 1.63 7.45
N PHE A 100 -12.21 2.75 8.15
CA PHE A 100 -13.51 3.11 8.72
C PHE A 100 -14.59 3.20 7.64
N GLN A 101 -14.30 3.87 6.53
CA GLN A 101 -15.22 3.96 5.39
C GLN A 101 -15.52 2.58 4.79
N ALA A 102 -14.52 1.71 4.61
CA ALA A 102 -14.73 0.36 4.09
C ALA A 102 -15.62 -0.48 5.02
N LYS A 103 -15.47 -0.34 6.33
CA LYS A 103 -16.34 -0.98 7.33
C LYS A 103 -17.79 -0.48 7.20
N ASP A 104 -18.00 0.84 7.15
CA ASP A 104 -19.33 1.45 7.05
C ASP A 104 -20.04 1.09 5.74
N LYS A 105 -19.29 0.95 4.63
CA LYS A 105 -19.81 0.47 3.35
C LYS A 105 -20.06 -1.04 3.30
N GLY A 106 -19.62 -1.79 4.32
CA GLY A 106 -19.82 -3.23 4.43
C GLY A 106 -19.05 -4.05 3.39
N VAL A 107 -17.90 -3.54 2.90
CA VAL A 107 -17.05 -4.21 1.89
C VAL A 107 -15.91 -5.03 2.49
N ILE A 108 -15.71 -4.95 3.80
CA ILE A 108 -14.74 -5.76 4.56
C ILE A 108 -15.44 -6.59 5.63
N GLN A 109 -14.80 -7.64 6.10
CA GLN A 109 -15.33 -8.56 7.12
C GLN A 109 -14.34 -8.79 8.25
N PRO A 110 -14.81 -9.21 9.44
CA PRO A 110 -13.94 -9.46 10.58
C PRO A 110 -12.97 -10.60 10.34
N TYR A 111 -11.71 -10.37 10.67
CA TYR A 111 -10.68 -11.39 10.83
C TYR A 111 -9.66 -10.93 11.86
N LYS A 112 -9.31 -11.79 12.79
CA LYS A 112 -8.25 -11.56 13.77
C LYS A 112 -7.09 -12.48 13.43
N PRO A 113 -6.03 -11.96 12.79
CA PRO A 113 -4.88 -12.76 12.39
C PRO A 113 -4.06 -13.24 13.58
N ALA A 114 -3.12 -14.15 13.33
CA ALA A 114 -2.08 -14.48 14.30
C ALA A 114 -1.38 -13.17 14.78
N HIS A 115 -0.98 -13.13 16.04
CA HIS A 115 -0.40 -11.92 16.67
C HIS A 115 -1.36 -10.72 16.82
N TRP A 116 -2.66 -10.94 16.70
CA TRP A 116 -3.67 -9.90 16.94
C TRP A 116 -3.47 -9.17 18.27
N ASP A 117 -3.14 -9.90 19.33
CA ASP A 117 -3.04 -9.33 20.69
C ASP A 117 -1.77 -8.48 20.86
N ASP A 118 -0.77 -8.64 20.00
CA ASP A 118 0.44 -7.81 20.00
C ASP A 118 0.19 -6.40 19.45
N ILE A 119 -0.96 -6.16 18.79
CA ILE A 119 -1.31 -4.86 18.22
C ILE A 119 -1.92 -3.97 19.32
N PRO A 120 -1.42 -2.72 19.53
CA PRO A 120 -2.02 -1.78 20.46
C PRO A 120 -3.51 -1.53 20.18
N ALA A 121 -4.32 -1.40 21.25
CA ALA A 121 -5.78 -1.29 21.14
C ALA A 121 -6.25 -0.15 20.20
N GLY A 122 -5.56 0.99 20.19
CA GLY A 122 -5.88 2.13 19.30
C GLY A 122 -5.49 1.93 17.83
N LEU A 123 -4.80 0.82 17.50
CA LEU A 123 -4.32 0.51 16.15
C LEU A 123 -5.02 -0.69 15.51
N LYS A 124 -6.18 -1.08 16.04
CA LYS A 124 -7.03 -2.16 15.49
C LYS A 124 -8.50 -1.91 15.79
N ASP A 125 -9.38 -2.37 14.91
CA ASP A 125 -10.82 -2.39 15.17
C ASP A 125 -11.13 -3.52 16.18
N PRO A 126 -11.79 -3.27 17.31
CA PRO A 126 -12.03 -4.29 18.34
C PRO A 126 -12.79 -5.51 17.82
N GLN A 127 -13.62 -5.33 16.78
CA GLN A 127 -14.40 -6.40 16.14
C GLN A 127 -13.61 -7.15 15.09
N GLY A 128 -12.39 -6.68 14.71
CA GLY A 128 -11.51 -7.35 13.73
C GLY A 128 -11.71 -6.93 12.28
N TYR A 129 -12.39 -5.84 11.99
CA TYR A 129 -12.59 -5.39 10.61
C TYR A 129 -11.31 -4.90 9.96
N TRP A 130 -10.40 -4.29 10.71
CA TRP A 130 -9.09 -3.84 10.24
C TRP A 130 -8.06 -3.86 11.37
N PHE A 131 -6.80 -3.88 10.99
CA PHE A 131 -5.67 -3.78 11.92
C PHE A 131 -4.48 -3.11 11.24
N ALA A 132 -3.75 -2.30 12.00
CA ALA A 132 -2.53 -1.66 11.53
C ALA A 132 -1.42 -2.70 11.30
N ILE A 133 -0.59 -2.46 10.30
CA ILE A 133 0.61 -3.26 10.01
C ILE A 133 1.88 -2.44 10.17
N HIS A 134 1.82 -1.15 9.88
CA HIS A 134 2.89 -0.17 10.08
C HIS A 134 2.33 1.24 10.19
N SER A 135 3.19 2.20 10.50
CA SER A 135 2.88 3.63 10.46
C SER A 135 3.99 4.43 9.79
N GLY A 136 3.67 5.63 9.35
CA GLY A 136 4.58 6.64 8.83
C GLY A 136 4.29 8.01 9.41
N THR A 137 5.30 8.88 9.43
CA THR A 137 5.18 10.28 9.81
C THR A 137 5.24 11.13 8.55
N LEU A 138 4.24 11.98 8.35
CA LEU A 138 4.16 12.86 7.18
C LEU A 138 5.19 13.99 7.29
N GLY A 139 5.77 14.38 6.17
CA GLY A 139 6.70 15.50 6.08
C GLY A 139 7.01 15.87 4.64
N PHE A 140 8.16 16.46 4.43
CA PHE A 140 8.65 16.82 3.11
C PHE A 140 9.73 15.83 2.68
N PHE A 141 9.47 15.09 1.64
CA PHE A 141 10.44 14.26 0.93
C PHE A 141 11.10 15.13 -0.15
N VAL A 142 12.34 15.54 0.08
CA VAL A 142 13.02 16.57 -0.73
C VAL A 142 14.18 15.93 -1.50
N ASN A 143 14.15 16.03 -2.82
CA ASN A 143 15.30 15.74 -3.68
C ASN A 143 16.17 17.01 -3.77
N LYS A 144 17.34 17.00 -3.10
CA LYS A 144 18.20 18.18 -3.01
C LYS A 144 18.84 18.57 -4.33
N ASP A 145 19.10 17.60 -5.20
CA ASP A 145 19.68 17.87 -6.53
C ASP A 145 18.69 18.62 -7.42
N ALA A 146 17.38 18.33 -7.25
CA ALA A 146 16.30 18.99 -7.99
C ALA A 146 15.90 20.36 -7.45
N LEU A 147 16.44 20.80 -6.31
CA LEU A 147 16.19 22.15 -5.78
C LEU A 147 16.94 23.25 -6.52
N GLU A 148 17.86 22.92 -7.40
CA GLU A 148 18.61 23.91 -8.21
C GLU A 148 19.31 24.99 -7.36
N GLY A 149 19.86 24.59 -6.21
CA GLY A 149 20.54 25.47 -5.26
C GLY A 149 19.63 26.23 -4.31
N LYS A 150 18.31 26.07 -4.39
CA LYS A 150 17.38 26.66 -3.42
C LYS A 150 17.50 25.96 -2.06
N PRO A 151 17.20 26.65 -0.95
CA PRO A 151 17.27 26.05 0.38
C PRO A 151 16.24 24.91 0.53
N VAL A 152 16.52 23.96 1.41
CA VAL A 152 15.54 22.92 1.79
C VAL A 152 14.46 23.58 2.66
N PRO A 153 13.16 23.48 2.30
CA PRO A 153 12.08 24.08 3.09
C PRO A 153 11.96 23.37 4.45
N ARG A 154 11.68 24.15 5.51
CA ARG A 154 11.63 23.67 6.90
C ARG A 154 10.27 23.88 7.57
N SER A 155 9.36 24.59 6.90
CA SER A 155 8.04 24.94 7.43
C SER A 155 6.97 24.84 6.35
N TRP A 156 5.71 24.68 6.78
CA TRP A 156 4.57 24.73 5.86
C TRP A 156 4.50 26.06 5.11
N ALA A 157 4.92 27.15 5.78
CA ALA A 157 4.96 28.50 5.18
C ALA A 157 6.03 28.59 4.09
N ASP A 158 7.17 27.89 4.22
CA ASP A 158 8.22 27.91 3.20
C ASP A 158 7.70 27.41 1.84
N LEU A 159 6.85 26.39 1.83
CA LEU A 159 6.31 25.83 0.58
C LEU A 159 5.44 26.82 -0.22
N LEU A 160 5.01 27.91 0.43
CA LEU A 160 4.22 28.98 -0.20
C LEU A 160 5.09 30.04 -0.86
N LYS A 161 6.41 30.04 -0.64
CA LYS A 161 7.33 31.01 -1.22
C LYS A 161 7.41 30.85 -2.74
N PRO A 162 7.49 31.95 -3.51
CA PRO A 162 7.55 31.91 -4.98
C PRO A 162 8.73 31.11 -5.53
N GLU A 163 9.82 30.98 -4.77
CA GLU A 163 11.01 30.20 -5.18
C GLU A 163 10.74 28.70 -5.39
N TYR A 164 9.67 28.16 -4.77
CA TYR A 164 9.25 26.76 -4.93
C TYR A 164 8.13 26.57 -5.95
N LYS A 165 7.86 27.57 -6.79
CA LYS A 165 6.84 27.46 -7.85
C LYS A 165 7.14 26.28 -8.77
N GLY A 166 6.15 25.40 -8.98
CA GLY A 166 6.28 24.19 -9.80
C GLY A 166 7.10 23.07 -9.16
N MET A 167 7.52 23.20 -7.89
CA MET A 167 8.38 22.23 -7.22
C MET A 167 7.69 21.37 -6.16
N VAL A 168 6.53 21.82 -5.66
CA VAL A 168 5.81 21.13 -4.58
C VAL A 168 4.80 20.15 -5.15
N GLY A 169 4.93 18.87 -4.77
CA GLY A 169 3.99 17.81 -5.11
C GLY A 169 3.25 17.28 -3.88
N TYR A 170 2.02 16.80 -4.09
CA TYR A 170 1.24 16.07 -3.11
C TYR A 170 0.14 15.27 -3.82
N LEU A 171 -0.31 14.15 -3.25
CA LEU A 171 -1.43 13.41 -3.80
C LEU A 171 -2.75 14.11 -3.48
N ASP A 172 -3.75 13.97 -4.37
CA ASP A 172 -5.05 14.60 -4.22
C ASP A 172 -5.76 14.19 -2.91
N PRO A 173 -6.00 15.13 -1.98
CA PRO A 173 -6.64 14.86 -0.69
C PRO A 173 -8.09 14.35 -0.79
N SER A 174 -8.75 14.56 -1.92
CA SER A 174 -10.13 14.09 -2.13
C SER A 174 -10.21 12.60 -2.45
N SER A 175 -9.08 11.99 -2.88
CA SER A 175 -9.05 10.60 -3.35
C SER A 175 -7.95 9.74 -2.72
N ALA A 176 -6.82 10.33 -2.33
CA ALA A 176 -5.67 9.62 -1.78
C ALA A 176 -5.52 9.86 -0.27
N PHE A 177 -5.37 8.77 0.50
CA PHE A 177 -5.22 8.89 1.96
C PHE A 177 -3.99 9.73 2.35
N VAL A 178 -2.83 9.55 1.69
CA VAL A 178 -1.63 10.36 1.99
C VAL A 178 -1.86 11.84 1.73
N GLY A 179 -2.61 12.18 0.69
CA GLY A 179 -3.01 13.57 0.42
C GLY A 179 -3.90 14.13 1.53
N TYR A 180 -4.90 13.35 1.97
CA TYR A 180 -5.75 13.76 3.10
C TYR A 180 -4.97 13.83 4.42
N ALA A 181 -4.06 12.90 4.68
CA ALA A 181 -3.15 12.98 5.83
C ALA A 181 -2.30 14.26 5.79
N GLY A 182 -1.82 14.67 4.61
CA GLY A 182 -1.13 15.94 4.39
C GLY A 182 -2.02 17.14 4.73
N ALA A 183 -3.28 17.10 4.30
CA ALA A 183 -4.24 18.16 4.63
C ALA A 183 -4.52 18.25 6.14
N VAL A 184 -4.66 17.12 6.83
CA VAL A 184 -4.82 17.08 8.30
C VAL A 184 -3.56 17.60 9.00
N ALA A 185 -2.37 17.20 8.51
CA ALA A 185 -1.10 17.66 9.07
C ALA A 185 -0.97 19.19 9.02
N VAL A 186 -1.14 19.78 7.84
CA VAL A 186 -1.06 21.24 7.69
C VAL A 186 -2.16 21.94 8.46
N ASN A 187 -3.38 21.38 8.51
CA ASN A 187 -4.48 21.96 9.26
C ASN A 187 -4.15 22.08 10.75
N GLN A 188 -3.74 20.96 11.36
CA GLN A 188 -3.38 20.94 12.79
C GLN A 188 -2.12 21.77 13.09
N ALA A 189 -1.12 21.78 12.18
CA ALA A 189 0.07 22.58 12.32
C ALA A 189 -0.26 24.08 12.36
N LEU A 190 -1.24 24.52 11.56
CA LEU A 190 -1.68 25.92 11.48
C LEU A 190 -2.84 26.27 12.42
N GLY A 191 -3.12 25.44 13.44
CA GLY A 191 -4.11 25.72 14.48
C GLY A 191 -5.55 25.33 14.14
N GLY A 192 -5.77 24.57 13.07
CA GLY A 192 -7.07 23.99 12.74
C GLY A 192 -7.42 22.75 13.56
N SER A 193 -8.63 22.23 13.35
CA SER A 193 -9.15 21.02 13.98
C SER A 193 -10.00 20.24 12.98
N PHE A 194 -10.53 19.08 13.38
CA PHE A 194 -11.49 18.33 12.56
C PHE A 194 -12.83 19.03 12.36
N ASP A 195 -13.15 20.02 13.19
CA ASP A 195 -14.34 20.87 13.03
C ASP A 195 -14.06 22.17 12.29
N ASN A 196 -12.78 22.47 12.01
CA ASN A 196 -12.35 23.67 11.30
C ASN A 196 -11.14 23.36 10.38
N PHE A 197 -11.39 23.12 9.12
CA PHE A 197 -10.37 22.93 8.08
C PHE A 197 -9.98 24.20 7.34
N LYS A 198 -10.48 25.37 7.77
CA LYS A 198 -10.14 26.64 7.11
C LYS A 198 -8.63 26.89 7.00
N PRO A 199 -7.79 26.62 8.02
CA PRO A 199 -6.34 26.80 7.89
C PRO A 199 -5.72 25.97 6.75
N ALA A 200 -6.10 24.70 6.59
CA ALA A 200 -5.63 23.89 5.47
C ALA A 200 -6.15 24.40 4.13
N LEU A 201 -7.42 24.72 4.02
CA LEU A 201 -8.04 25.22 2.78
C LEU A 201 -7.39 26.52 2.34
N ASP A 202 -7.14 27.46 3.26
CA ASP A 202 -6.43 28.72 2.99
C ASP A 202 -4.98 28.45 2.54
N TRP A 203 -4.31 27.46 3.14
CA TRP A 203 -2.96 27.06 2.75
C TRP A 203 -2.94 26.48 1.33
N PHE A 204 -3.85 25.56 0.98
CA PHE A 204 -3.97 25.03 -0.38
C PHE A 204 -4.30 26.11 -1.41
N ALA A 205 -5.20 27.07 -1.06
CA ALA A 205 -5.52 28.20 -1.92
C ALA A 205 -4.27 29.04 -2.24
N LYS A 206 -3.40 29.26 -1.26
CA LYS A 206 -2.13 29.96 -1.45
C LYS A 206 -1.15 29.11 -2.26
N LEU A 207 -1.04 27.79 -1.98
CA LEU A 207 -0.16 26.90 -2.71
C LEU A 207 -0.54 26.78 -4.20
N LYS A 208 -1.83 26.95 -4.54
CA LYS A 208 -2.31 26.95 -5.94
C LYS A 208 -1.55 27.99 -6.79
N ALA A 209 -1.17 29.15 -6.23
CA ALA A 209 -0.37 30.14 -6.92
C ALA A 209 1.05 29.63 -7.28
N ASN A 210 1.58 28.68 -6.53
CA ASN A 210 2.85 28.01 -6.80
C ASN A 210 2.74 26.84 -7.78
N GLN A 211 1.57 26.64 -8.40
CA GLN A 211 1.36 25.60 -9.43
C GLN A 211 1.84 24.22 -8.98
N PRO A 212 1.27 23.66 -7.89
CA PRO A 212 1.71 22.39 -7.36
C PRO A 212 1.47 21.23 -8.35
N ILE A 213 2.26 20.17 -8.22
CA ILE A 213 2.15 18.95 -9.00
C ILE A 213 1.26 17.99 -8.20
N VAL A 214 0.14 17.54 -8.79
CA VAL A 214 -0.83 16.66 -8.11
C VAL A 214 -0.94 15.32 -8.87
N PRO A 215 -0.04 14.35 -8.59
CA PRO A 215 -0.13 13.02 -9.17
C PRO A 215 -1.34 12.26 -8.62
N LYS A 216 -1.85 11.30 -9.40
CA LYS A 216 -3.02 10.50 -9.00
C LYS A 216 -2.67 9.31 -8.10
N GLN A 217 -1.41 8.90 -8.11
CA GLN A 217 -0.89 7.73 -7.40
C GLN A 217 0.49 8.05 -6.84
N THR A 218 1.13 7.07 -6.15
CA THR A 218 2.48 7.24 -5.58
C THR A 218 3.45 7.89 -6.57
N ALA A 219 4.26 8.80 -6.08
CA ALA A 219 5.16 9.63 -6.88
C ALA A 219 6.64 9.38 -6.56
N TYR A 220 6.97 8.27 -5.88
CA TYR A 220 8.33 7.95 -5.46
C TYR A 220 9.37 8.10 -6.60
N ALA A 221 9.14 7.42 -7.73
CA ALA A 221 10.04 7.48 -8.88
C ALA A 221 10.17 8.90 -9.46
N ARG A 222 9.10 9.72 -9.39
CA ARG A 222 9.11 11.11 -9.86
C ARG A 222 9.91 12.03 -8.95
N VAL A 223 10.01 11.71 -7.65
CA VAL A 223 10.95 12.42 -6.76
C VAL A 223 12.38 12.03 -7.08
N LEU A 224 12.66 10.74 -7.26
CA LEU A 224 14.01 10.28 -7.60
C LEU A 224 14.52 10.86 -8.94
N SER A 225 13.65 10.99 -9.94
CA SER A 225 13.99 11.60 -11.23
C SER A 225 14.13 13.13 -11.17
N GLY A 226 13.76 13.77 -10.06
CA GLY A 226 13.75 15.23 -9.93
C GLY A 226 12.54 15.93 -10.55
N GLU A 227 11.57 15.19 -11.10
CA GLU A 227 10.35 15.76 -11.66
C GLU A 227 9.49 16.43 -10.56
N ILE A 228 9.51 15.88 -9.35
CA ILE A 228 8.90 16.47 -8.16
C ILE A 228 10.00 16.72 -7.13
N PRO A 229 10.55 17.94 -7.05
CA PRO A 229 11.62 18.26 -6.11
C PRO A 229 11.25 18.12 -4.64
N ILE A 230 10.00 18.41 -4.28
CA ILE A 230 9.48 18.39 -2.90
C ILE A 230 8.15 17.67 -2.92
N LEU A 231 8.03 16.52 -2.27
CA LEU A 231 6.78 15.76 -2.16
C LEU A 231 6.31 15.75 -0.71
N LEU A 232 5.03 16.05 -0.49
CA LEU A 232 4.39 15.75 0.80
C LEU A 232 4.17 14.25 0.89
N ASP A 233 4.97 13.58 1.73
CA ASP A 233 4.98 12.12 1.82
C ASP A 233 5.48 11.67 3.19
N TYR A 234 5.56 10.36 3.40
CA TYR A 234 6.01 9.79 4.65
C TYR A 234 7.53 9.61 4.73
N ASP A 235 8.01 9.59 5.96
CA ASP A 235 9.42 9.41 6.30
C ASP A 235 10.05 8.14 5.71
N PHE A 236 9.32 7.04 5.65
CA PHE A 236 9.85 5.77 5.17
C PHE A 236 10.26 5.81 3.68
N ASP A 237 9.52 6.52 2.81
CA ASP A 237 9.90 6.64 1.41
C ASP A 237 11.16 7.50 1.24
N ALA A 238 11.29 8.58 1.98
CA ALA A 238 12.51 9.37 1.97
C ALA A 238 13.72 8.60 2.54
N TYR A 239 13.53 7.78 3.58
CA TYR A 239 14.60 6.94 4.12
C TYR A 239 15.00 5.82 3.17
N ARG A 240 14.02 5.19 2.51
CA ARG A 240 14.27 4.22 1.44
C ARG A 240 15.12 4.84 0.35
N ALA A 241 14.72 5.99 -0.17
CA ALA A 241 15.46 6.72 -1.19
C ALA A 241 16.91 7.03 -0.75
N LYS A 242 17.07 7.51 0.48
CA LYS A 242 18.38 7.88 1.03
C LYS A 242 19.29 6.68 1.26
N TYR A 243 18.76 5.62 1.87
CA TYR A 243 19.62 4.54 2.42
C TYR A 243 19.64 3.29 1.55
N LYS A 244 18.61 3.04 0.74
CA LYS A 244 18.52 1.88 -0.16
C LYS A 244 18.88 2.27 -1.61
N ASP A 245 18.34 3.39 -2.09
CA ASP A 245 18.55 3.84 -3.46
C ASP A 245 19.69 4.87 -3.58
N HIS A 246 20.32 5.25 -2.44
CA HIS A 246 21.45 6.18 -2.35
C HIS A 246 21.21 7.55 -3.00
N ALA A 247 19.94 7.99 -3.03
CA ALA A 247 19.58 9.30 -3.58
C ALA A 247 19.98 10.44 -2.63
N ASN A 248 20.33 11.61 -3.19
CA ASN A 248 20.64 12.81 -2.43
C ASN A 248 19.36 13.51 -1.96
N VAL A 249 18.68 12.86 -1.02
CA VAL A 249 17.39 13.33 -0.50
C VAL A 249 17.46 13.66 0.98
N GLU A 250 16.50 14.46 1.43
CA GLU A 250 16.29 14.79 2.82
C GLU A 250 14.81 14.64 3.18
N PHE A 251 14.54 14.08 4.37
CA PHE A 251 13.23 14.12 4.96
C PHE A 251 13.15 15.25 5.98
N VAL A 252 12.10 16.06 5.91
CA VAL A 252 11.90 17.19 6.80
C VAL A 252 10.56 17.05 7.52
N ILE A 253 10.58 17.05 8.83
CA ILE A 253 9.39 17.27 9.66
C ILE A 253 9.23 18.78 9.85
N PRO A 254 8.12 19.40 9.37
CA PRO A 254 7.90 20.84 9.45
C PRO A 254 7.98 21.39 10.88
N ALA A 255 8.48 22.61 11.02
CA ALA A 255 8.69 23.25 12.32
C ALA A 255 7.38 23.43 13.11
N GLU A 256 6.26 23.72 12.44
CA GLU A 256 4.95 23.93 13.06
C GLU A 256 4.27 22.61 13.49
N GLY A 257 4.81 21.48 13.03
CA GLY A 257 4.30 20.15 13.36
C GLY A 257 3.75 19.37 12.18
N THR A 258 3.42 18.12 12.47
CA THR A 258 2.88 17.15 11.53
C THR A 258 2.00 16.12 12.24
N ILE A 259 1.68 15.01 11.57
CA ILE A 259 1.01 13.84 12.13
C ILE A 259 1.74 12.54 11.77
N SER A 260 1.53 11.52 12.60
CA SER A 260 1.86 10.13 12.26
C SER A 260 0.57 9.34 12.13
N VAL A 261 0.47 8.51 11.11
CA VAL A 261 -0.75 7.73 10.81
C VAL A 261 -0.42 6.27 10.51
N PRO A 262 -1.28 5.34 10.93
CA PRO A 262 -1.14 3.95 10.57
C PRO A 262 -1.73 3.64 9.20
N TYR A 263 -1.14 2.64 8.56
CA TYR A 263 -1.73 1.90 7.46
C TYR A 263 -2.20 0.53 7.94
N VAL A 264 -3.31 0.10 7.41
CA VAL A 264 -4.04 -1.05 7.91
C VAL A 264 -4.36 -2.05 6.81
N MET A 265 -4.60 -3.29 7.19
CA MET A 265 -5.13 -4.32 6.31
C MET A 265 -6.48 -4.83 6.78
N SER A 266 -7.25 -5.34 5.82
CA SER A 266 -8.58 -5.92 6.04
C SER A 266 -8.81 -7.11 5.14
N LEU A 267 -9.62 -8.06 5.61
CA LEU A 267 -10.18 -9.14 4.81
C LEU A 267 -11.40 -8.60 4.04
N VAL A 268 -11.44 -8.79 2.74
CA VAL A 268 -12.56 -8.35 1.90
C VAL A 268 -13.77 -9.26 2.16
N LYS A 269 -14.97 -8.68 2.23
CA LYS A 269 -16.19 -9.44 2.43
C LYS A 269 -16.53 -10.25 1.20
N GLY A 270 -16.67 -11.57 1.37
CA GLY A 270 -16.93 -12.48 0.27
C GLY A 270 -15.72 -12.74 -0.61
N ALA A 271 -14.50 -12.58 -0.07
CA ALA A 271 -13.24 -12.86 -0.73
C ALA A 271 -13.25 -14.21 -1.47
N PRO A 272 -12.93 -14.26 -2.77
CA PRO A 272 -12.98 -15.51 -3.55
C PRO A 272 -11.94 -16.53 -3.09
N HIS A 273 -10.80 -16.10 -2.57
CA HIS A 273 -9.74 -16.94 -2.03
C HIS A 273 -9.53 -16.64 -0.53
N GLU A 274 -10.61 -16.64 0.26
CA GLU A 274 -10.60 -16.21 1.67
C GLU A 274 -9.50 -16.89 2.51
N ALA A 275 -9.29 -18.21 2.33
CA ALA A 275 -8.26 -18.95 3.06
C ALA A 275 -6.84 -18.45 2.73
N ASN A 276 -6.56 -18.08 1.48
CA ASN A 276 -5.30 -17.50 1.07
C ASN A 276 -5.17 -16.05 1.58
N GLY A 277 -6.24 -15.26 1.49
CA GLY A 277 -6.30 -13.91 2.06
C GLY A 277 -5.95 -13.90 3.55
N LYS A 278 -6.51 -14.83 4.33
CA LYS A 278 -6.19 -14.99 5.77
C LYS A 278 -4.70 -15.29 5.99
N LYS A 279 -4.11 -16.20 5.20
CA LYS A 279 -2.66 -16.49 5.29
C LYS A 279 -1.80 -15.27 4.96
N VAL A 280 -2.20 -14.44 3.98
CA VAL A 280 -1.52 -13.17 3.68
C VAL A 280 -1.60 -12.25 4.90
N LEU A 281 -2.76 -12.09 5.52
CA LEU A 281 -2.95 -11.25 6.71
C LEU A 281 -2.15 -11.77 7.93
N ASP A 282 -2.06 -13.09 8.11
CA ASP A 282 -1.21 -13.69 9.15
C ASP A 282 0.27 -13.41 8.89
N PHE A 283 0.72 -13.52 7.63
CA PHE A 283 2.12 -13.30 7.26
C PHE A 283 2.56 -11.86 7.52
N VAL A 284 1.77 -10.86 7.13
CA VAL A 284 2.16 -9.44 7.30
C VAL A 284 2.31 -9.04 8.77
N LEU A 285 1.68 -9.76 9.70
CA LEU A 285 1.87 -9.59 11.15
C LEU A 285 2.89 -10.53 11.77
N SER A 286 3.41 -11.51 11.03
CA SER A 286 4.46 -12.39 11.53
C SER A 286 5.75 -11.63 11.86
N ASP A 287 6.66 -12.26 12.59
CA ASP A 287 7.98 -11.68 12.87
C ASP A 287 8.74 -11.36 11.59
N GLU A 288 8.57 -12.17 10.54
CA GLU A 288 9.23 -11.97 9.25
C GLU A 288 8.61 -10.80 8.48
N GLY A 289 7.29 -10.75 8.33
CA GLY A 289 6.59 -9.64 7.67
C GLY A 289 6.87 -8.30 8.36
N GLN A 290 6.76 -8.26 9.68
CA GLN A 290 7.03 -7.03 10.44
C GLN A 290 8.51 -6.58 10.36
N LYS A 291 9.45 -7.52 10.23
CA LYS A 291 10.86 -7.20 9.98
C LYS A 291 11.09 -6.59 8.59
N ILE A 292 10.33 -7.02 7.57
CA ILE A 292 10.43 -6.44 6.23
C ILE A 292 10.06 -4.96 6.30
N TRP A 293 8.95 -4.61 6.96
CA TRP A 293 8.57 -3.21 7.18
C TRP A 293 9.66 -2.43 7.92
N ALA A 294 10.21 -2.98 9.00
CA ALA A 294 11.28 -2.33 9.76
C ALA A 294 12.54 -2.08 8.91
N ASN A 295 12.92 -3.04 8.07
CA ASN A 295 14.09 -2.93 7.18
C ASN A 295 13.86 -1.93 6.03
N ALA A 296 12.60 -1.66 5.70
CA ALA A 296 12.19 -0.62 4.76
C ALA A 296 11.94 0.74 5.44
N TYR A 297 12.38 0.90 6.69
CA TYR A 297 12.27 2.13 7.50
C TYR A 297 10.84 2.54 7.86
N LEU A 298 9.87 1.64 7.76
CA LEU A 298 8.55 1.85 8.33
C LEU A 298 8.59 1.53 9.83
N ARG A 299 7.64 2.08 10.57
CA ARG A 299 7.43 1.68 11.97
C ARG A 299 6.47 0.50 12.00
N PRO A 300 6.97 -0.74 12.23
CA PRO A 300 6.11 -1.91 12.34
C PRO A 300 5.17 -1.74 13.53
N VAL A 301 3.98 -2.31 13.44
CA VAL A 301 3.00 -2.24 14.56
C VAL A 301 3.46 -3.09 15.76
N ARG A 302 4.21 -4.16 15.51
CA ARG A 302 4.87 -4.95 16.54
C ARG A 302 6.27 -4.36 16.79
N ALA A 303 6.41 -3.60 17.88
CA ALA A 303 7.61 -2.81 18.19
C ALA A 303 8.90 -3.65 18.30
N ASN A 304 8.80 -4.92 18.66
CA ASN A 304 9.94 -5.86 18.74
C ASN A 304 10.57 -6.19 17.37
N ALA A 305 9.90 -5.89 16.28
CA ALA A 305 10.44 -6.07 14.93
C ALA A 305 11.41 -4.95 14.49
N MET A 306 11.40 -3.78 15.15
CA MET A 306 12.32 -2.68 14.85
C MET A 306 13.73 -3.01 15.30
N THR A 307 14.68 -3.07 14.35
CA THR A 307 16.08 -3.29 14.66
C THR A 307 16.78 -1.99 15.13
N LYS A 308 17.86 -2.12 15.89
CA LYS A 308 18.65 -0.96 16.33
C LYS A 308 19.27 -0.22 15.12
N GLU A 309 19.70 -0.96 14.12
CA GLU A 309 20.29 -0.45 12.88
C GLU A 309 19.28 0.39 12.07
N ALA A 310 18.03 -0.09 11.95
CA ALA A 310 16.96 0.67 11.30
C ALA A 310 16.61 1.90 12.12
N ALA A 311 16.43 1.76 13.44
CA ALA A 311 16.07 2.86 14.33
C ALA A 311 17.12 3.99 14.32
N ALA A 312 18.42 3.66 14.22
CA ALA A 312 19.50 4.65 14.18
C ALA A 312 19.51 5.54 12.92
N LYS A 313 18.74 5.19 11.88
CA LYS A 313 18.64 5.95 10.63
C LYS A 313 17.53 6.98 10.62
N PHE A 314 16.63 6.93 11.60
CA PHE A 314 15.57 7.92 11.73
C PHE A 314 16.12 9.28 12.22
N LEU A 315 15.38 10.35 11.95
CA LEU A 315 15.62 11.64 12.56
C LEU A 315 15.59 11.55 14.09
N PRO A 316 16.17 12.53 14.81
CA PRO A 316 16.11 12.57 16.28
C PRO A 316 14.66 12.49 16.80
N ALA A 317 14.47 11.88 17.96
CA ALA A 317 13.16 11.76 18.60
C ALA A 317 12.49 13.14 18.84
N SER A 318 13.29 14.21 19.06
CA SER A 318 12.82 15.58 19.20
C SER A 318 12.09 16.09 17.95
N ASP A 319 12.47 15.63 16.76
CA ASP A 319 11.78 16.00 15.52
C ASP A 319 10.42 15.31 15.43
N TYR A 320 10.37 14.02 15.79
CA TYR A 320 9.11 13.27 15.84
C TYR A 320 8.16 13.75 16.94
N ALA A 321 8.67 14.37 17.99
CA ALA A 321 7.84 14.99 19.04
C ALA A 321 6.94 16.12 18.50
N ARG A 322 7.20 16.64 17.28
CA ARG A 322 6.32 17.57 16.59
C ARG A 322 5.08 16.93 15.98
N ALA A 323 5.01 15.60 15.90
CA ALA A 323 3.83 14.89 15.43
C ALA A 323 2.70 14.99 16.47
N LYS A 324 1.58 15.58 16.05
CA LYS A 324 0.41 15.76 16.91
C LYS A 324 -0.46 14.49 16.95
N PRO A 325 -1.12 14.21 18.07
CA PRO A 325 -2.09 13.10 18.16
C PRO A 325 -3.24 13.29 17.16
N VAL A 326 -3.74 12.18 16.62
CA VAL A 326 -4.85 12.16 15.67
C VAL A 326 -5.98 11.26 16.21
N ASP A 327 -7.19 11.79 16.24
CA ASP A 327 -8.41 11.00 16.40
C ASP A 327 -8.80 10.43 15.04
N PHE A 328 -8.46 9.16 14.79
CA PHE A 328 -8.66 8.50 13.50
C PHE A 328 -10.14 8.33 13.14
N ALA A 329 -11.04 8.22 14.11
CA ALA A 329 -12.48 8.14 13.86
C ALA A 329 -13.00 9.49 13.35
N LYS A 330 -12.63 10.60 14.00
CA LYS A 330 -12.96 11.94 13.50
C LYS A 330 -12.31 12.24 12.16
N MET A 331 -11.06 11.80 11.97
CA MET A 331 -10.37 11.92 10.68
C MET A 331 -11.19 11.25 9.58
N ALA A 332 -11.71 10.04 9.82
CA ALA A 332 -12.54 9.31 8.86
C ALA A 332 -13.89 10.02 8.59
N ASP A 333 -14.57 10.47 9.65
CA ASP A 333 -15.86 11.17 9.55
C ASP A 333 -15.77 12.45 8.69
N LYS A 334 -14.67 13.18 8.77
CA LYS A 334 -14.50 14.46 8.07
C LYS A 334 -13.90 14.37 6.67
N GLN A 335 -13.39 13.22 6.26
CA GLN A 335 -12.62 13.07 5.01
C GLN A 335 -13.43 13.46 3.77
N GLN A 336 -14.66 12.99 3.64
CA GLN A 336 -15.49 13.30 2.48
C GLN A 336 -15.79 14.80 2.40
N ALA A 337 -16.29 15.38 3.49
CA ALA A 337 -16.63 16.81 3.54
C ALA A 337 -15.42 17.71 3.27
N PHE A 338 -14.24 17.33 3.79
CA PHE A 338 -13.00 18.03 3.45
C PHE A 338 -12.68 17.92 1.96
N GLY A 339 -12.73 16.72 1.39
CA GLY A 339 -12.47 16.51 -0.04
C GLY A 339 -13.33 17.38 -0.95
N GLU A 340 -14.63 17.50 -0.64
CA GLU A 340 -15.55 18.37 -1.37
C GLU A 340 -15.18 19.85 -1.27
N GLN A 341 -14.74 20.32 -0.09
CA GLN A 341 -14.29 21.69 0.11
C GLN A 341 -12.95 21.96 -0.59
N TYR A 342 -12.01 21.01 -0.52
CA TYR A 342 -10.73 21.07 -1.22
C TYR A 342 -10.91 21.23 -2.73
N LEU A 343 -11.78 20.41 -3.34
CA LEU A 343 -12.07 20.51 -4.78
C LEU A 343 -12.60 21.91 -5.17
N LYS A 344 -13.46 22.53 -4.36
CA LYS A 344 -13.96 23.90 -4.59
C LYS A 344 -12.86 24.95 -4.53
N VAL A 345 -11.81 24.73 -3.73
CA VAL A 345 -10.67 25.65 -3.60
C VAL A 345 -9.70 25.50 -4.78
N MET A 346 -9.50 24.24 -5.22
CA MET A 346 -8.47 23.92 -6.22
C MET A 346 -8.97 24.01 -7.67
N HIS A 347 -10.28 23.95 -7.90
CA HIS A 347 -10.93 24.11 -9.23
C HIS A 347 -11.76 25.36 -9.30
#